data_54ffa2783c3c3b9d07e14c0e9702f07c
#
_entry.id   54ffa2783c3c3b9d07e14c0e9702f07c
#
_cell.length_a   1.000
_cell.length_b   1.000
_cell.length_c   1.000
_cell.angle_alpha   90.00
_cell.angle_beta   90.00
_cell.angle_gamma   90.00
#
_symmetry.space_group_name_H-M   'P 1'
#
loop_
_entity.id
_entity.type
_entity.pdbx_description
1 polymer ?
#
loop_
_entity_poly.entity_id
_entity_poly.type
_entity_poly.pdbx_seq_one_letter_code
_entity_poly.pdbx_strand_id
1 'polypeptide(L)'
;VDTLLRNRRPNIITIILEGMSSALIGELGGKSNITPNFDNIIKEGVIFSNCHANSYRTDRGIISSLSGYASFPKTSVMKSPVKSRNLPSLASSLGKAGYHNTFLYGGDINFTNMKSYLYSTGYNKLIADKDFTLQQQETHLWGVTDHITFDSLYTIVQNSAESPWHITYLTLSSHQPWTVPYNRIPDDAIANSFAYTDSCIGNFIGRLKKSDVWDNTLVIFIADHTLARYPERREGDDAMRNKIPFLLTGGAIREARDIPIL
;
A
#
# COMPACT_ATOMS: atom_id res chain seq x y z
N VAL A 1 -16.62 -13.21 7.31
CA VAL A 1 -15.80 -12.11 7.88
C VAL A 1 -15.45 -12.41 9.33
N ASP A 2 -16.39 -12.89 10.15
CA ASP A 2 -16.15 -13.25 11.56
C ASP A 2 -15.13 -14.37 11.78
N THR A 3 -14.69 -15.05 10.72
CA THR A 3 -13.74 -16.14 10.80
C THR A 3 -12.27 -15.71 10.63
N LEU A 4 -12.01 -14.51 10.08
CA LEU A 4 -10.64 -14.04 9.79
C LEU A 4 -10.04 -13.25 10.95
N LEU A 5 -10.84 -12.48 11.67
CA LEU A 5 -10.38 -11.56 12.69
C LEU A 5 -10.66 -12.05 14.12
N ARG A 6 -9.74 -11.76 15.04
CA ARG A 6 -9.94 -12.00 16.49
C ARG A 6 -10.90 -10.98 17.09
N ASN A 7 -10.79 -9.72 16.65
CA ASN A 7 -11.54 -8.58 17.16
C ASN A 7 -12.46 -8.01 16.07
N ARG A 8 -13.64 -7.55 16.45
CA ARG A 8 -14.62 -6.97 15.50
C ARG A 8 -14.25 -5.58 15.01
N ARG A 9 -13.43 -4.85 15.77
CA ARG A 9 -13.05 -3.45 15.49
C ARG A 9 -11.55 -3.24 15.75
N PRO A 10 -10.66 -3.92 15.00
CA PRO A 10 -9.22 -3.68 15.13
C PRO A 10 -8.85 -2.29 14.61
N ASN A 11 -7.71 -1.77 15.02
CA ASN A 11 -7.03 -0.71 14.30
C ASN A 11 -6.61 -1.21 12.91
N ILE A 12 -6.59 -0.34 11.91
CA ILE A 12 -6.34 -0.75 10.54
C ILE A 12 -5.22 0.08 9.93
N ILE A 13 -4.23 -0.60 9.36
CA ILE A 13 -3.21 0.01 8.50
C ILE A 13 -3.41 -0.56 7.09
N THR A 14 -3.69 0.30 6.12
CA THR A 14 -3.75 -0.07 4.71
C THR A 14 -2.51 0.45 4.01
N ILE A 15 -1.62 -0.44 3.55
CA ILE A 15 -0.40 -0.08 2.83
C ILE A 15 -0.62 -0.37 1.36
N ILE A 16 -0.68 0.69 0.57
CA ILE A 16 -0.76 0.62 -0.90
C ILE A 16 0.66 0.58 -1.43
N LEU A 17 1.02 -0.51 -2.09
CA LEU A 17 2.34 -0.76 -2.63
C LEU A 17 2.44 -0.23 -4.06
N GLU A 18 3.20 0.85 -4.28
CA GLU A 18 3.43 1.45 -5.58
C GLU A 18 4.03 0.45 -6.57
N GLY A 19 3.30 0.14 -7.63
CA GLY A 19 3.76 -0.67 -8.75
C GLY A 19 4.16 -2.13 -8.45
N MET A 20 3.80 -2.66 -7.27
CA MET A 20 4.26 -3.98 -6.82
C MET A 20 3.54 -5.12 -7.54
N SER A 21 4.25 -5.78 -8.45
CA SER A 21 3.74 -6.96 -9.15
C SER A 21 3.99 -8.25 -8.35
N SER A 22 3.06 -9.21 -8.41
CA SER A 22 3.30 -10.57 -7.92
C SER A 22 4.50 -11.26 -8.59
N ALA A 23 4.90 -10.81 -9.79
CA ALA A 23 6.10 -11.29 -10.46
C ALA A 23 7.42 -10.97 -9.74
N LEU A 24 7.39 -10.10 -8.72
CA LEU A 24 8.53 -9.74 -7.86
C LEU A 24 8.54 -10.51 -6.52
N ILE A 25 7.53 -11.31 -6.25
CA ILE A 25 7.28 -11.95 -4.95
C ILE A 25 7.39 -13.47 -5.12
N GLY A 26 8.37 -14.07 -4.46
CA GLY A 26 8.66 -15.51 -4.60
C GLY A 26 7.48 -16.40 -4.21
N GLU A 27 6.83 -16.13 -3.10
CA GLU A 27 5.66 -16.88 -2.60
C GLU A 27 4.42 -16.77 -3.53
N LEU A 28 4.41 -15.81 -4.45
CA LEU A 28 3.33 -15.66 -5.45
C LEU A 28 3.73 -16.16 -6.85
N GLY A 29 4.82 -16.93 -6.94
CA GLY A 29 5.32 -17.50 -8.20
C GLY A 29 6.19 -16.54 -9.01
N GLY A 30 6.63 -15.43 -8.41
CA GLY A 30 7.53 -14.46 -9.02
C GLY A 30 9.02 -14.77 -8.79
N LYS A 31 9.88 -13.79 -9.06
CA LYS A 31 11.33 -13.90 -8.81
C LYS A 31 11.60 -13.99 -7.32
N SER A 32 12.33 -15.03 -6.92
CA SER A 32 12.83 -15.16 -5.55
C SER A 32 13.89 -14.10 -5.21
N ASN A 33 14.07 -13.84 -3.93
CA ASN A 33 15.09 -12.94 -3.39
C ASN A 33 14.97 -11.45 -3.70
N ILE A 34 13.88 -10.97 -4.31
CA ILE A 34 13.62 -9.53 -4.40
C ILE A 34 12.95 -9.03 -3.13
N THR A 35 11.92 -9.73 -2.67
CA THR A 35 11.08 -9.33 -1.53
C THR A 35 11.04 -10.37 -0.40
N PRO A 36 12.18 -10.78 0.18
CA PRO A 36 12.22 -11.87 1.19
C PRO A 36 11.46 -11.54 2.48
N ASN A 37 11.37 -10.26 2.87
CA ASN A 37 10.60 -9.88 4.06
C ASN A 37 9.10 -10.05 3.79
N PHE A 38 8.63 -9.64 2.63
CA PHE A 38 7.23 -9.79 2.24
C PHE A 38 6.85 -11.27 2.08
N ASP A 39 7.74 -12.09 1.49
CA ASP A 39 7.59 -13.55 1.41
C ASP A 39 7.37 -14.18 2.80
N ASN A 40 8.12 -13.72 3.81
CA ASN A 40 7.95 -14.19 5.18
C ASN A 40 6.63 -13.70 5.82
N ILE A 41 6.23 -12.46 5.55
CA ILE A 41 4.97 -11.90 6.07
C ILE A 41 3.76 -12.62 5.47
N ILE A 42 3.81 -13.03 4.20
CA ILE A 42 2.75 -13.83 3.55
C ILE A 42 2.47 -15.11 4.33
N LYS A 43 3.49 -15.80 4.83
CA LYS A 43 3.36 -17.06 5.59
C LYS A 43 2.62 -16.91 6.91
N GLU A 44 2.55 -15.69 7.44
CA GLU A 44 1.89 -15.36 8.71
C GLU A 44 0.50 -14.72 8.52
N GLY A 45 0.05 -14.52 7.29
CA GLY A 45 -1.16 -13.78 6.97
C GLY A 45 -2.18 -14.54 6.14
N VAL A 46 -3.22 -13.84 5.76
CA VAL A 46 -4.23 -14.30 4.80
C VAL A 46 -3.91 -13.69 3.45
N ILE A 47 -3.39 -14.48 2.53
CA ILE A 47 -3.06 -14.06 1.18
C ILE A 47 -4.21 -14.36 0.21
N PHE A 48 -4.56 -13.39 -0.63
CA PHE A 48 -5.43 -13.58 -1.78
C PHE A 48 -4.55 -13.78 -3.01
N SER A 49 -4.19 -15.02 -3.27
CA SER A 49 -3.14 -15.36 -4.25
C SER A 49 -3.53 -15.15 -5.70
N ASN A 50 -4.80 -14.83 -6.00
CA ASN A 50 -5.31 -14.58 -7.35
C ASN A 50 -5.89 -13.17 -7.52
N CYS A 51 -5.30 -12.16 -6.90
CA CYS A 51 -5.72 -10.77 -7.01
C CYS A 51 -5.10 -10.09 -8.25
N HIS A 52 -5.91 -9.30 -8.96
CA HIS A 52 -5.46 -8.59 -10.17
C HIS A 52 -5.81 -7.12 -10.12
N ALA A 53 -4.84 -6.27 -10.48
CA ALA A 53 -5.09 -4.84 -10.68
C ALA A 53 -5.91 -4.63 -11.95
N ASN A 54 -6.86 -3.70 -11.90
CA ASN A 54 -7.62 -3.30 -13.09
C ASN A 54 -7.05 -2.04 -13.78
N SER A 55 -5.83 -1.64 -13.41
CA SER A 55 -5.14 -0.45 -13.89
C SER A 55 -3.63 -0.65 -13.91
N TYR A 56 -2.95 0.26 -14.58
CA TYR A 56 -1.47 0.37 -14.64
C TYR A 56 -1.00 1.78 -14.27
N ARG A 57 -1.79 2.53 -13.48
CA ARG A 57 -1.47 3.88 -13.01
C ARG A 57 -2.01 4.11 -11.61
N THR A 58 -1.23 4.79 -10.80
CA THR A 58 -1.51 5.11 -9.40
C THR A 58 -2.84 5.83 -9.19
N ASP A 59 -3.16 6.85 -10.01
CA ASP A 59 -4.41 7.63 -9.91
C ASP A 59 -5.69 6.81 -10.15
N ARG A 60 -5.57 5.64 -10.76
CA ARG A 60 -6.67 4.69 -10.99
C ARG A 60 -6.63 3.55 -9.98
N GLY A 61 -5.43 3.03 -9.70
CA GLY A 61 -5.24 1.95 -8.75
C GLY A 61 -5.69 2.34 -7.34
N ILE A 62 -5.37 3.55 -6.88
CA ILE A 62 -5.86 4.08 -5.59
C ILE A 62 -7.39 4.07 -5.52
N ILE A 63 -8.07 4.56 -6.56
CA ILE A 63 -9.54 4.56 -6.58
C ILE A 63 -10.10 3.14 -6.57
N SER A 64 -9.47 2.23 -7.30
CA SER A 64 -9.89 0.83 -7.30
C SER A 64 -9.73 0.19 -5.93
N SER A 65 -8.59 0.40 -5.28
CA SER A 65 -8.29 -0.16 -3.97
C SER A 65 -9.13 0.44 -2.84
N LEU A 66 -9.37 1.76 -2.88
CA LEU A 66 -10.06 2.47 -1.78
C LEU A 66 -11.56 2.65 -2.00
N SER A 67 -12.04 2.65 -3.25
CA SER A 67 -13.44 2.88 -3.59
C SER A 67 -14.12 1.69 -4.29
N GLY A 68 -13.38 0.64 -4.63
CA GLY A 68 -13.92 -0.49 -5.41
C GLY A 68 -14.40 -0.08 -6.81
N TYR A 69 -13.92 1.05 -7.32
CA TYR A 69 -14.39 1.61 -8.58
C TYR A 69 -13.53 1.14 -9.75
N ALA A 70 -14.16 0.59 -10.77
CA ALA A 70 -13.48 0.07 -11.95
C ALA A 70 -12.71 1.18 -12.70
N SER A 71 -11.50 0.85 -13.13
CA SER A 71 -10.67 1.77 -13.92
C SER A 71 -11.12 1.83 -15.37
N PHE A 72 -11.11 3.03 -15.96
CA PHE A 72 -11.33 3.22 -17.39
C PHE A 72 -10.01 3.40 -18.14
N PRO A 73 -9.86 2.83 -19.35
CA PRO A 73 -8.58 2.81 -20.05
C PRO A 73 -7.98 4.20 -20.35
N LYS A 74 -8.82 5.20 -20.65
CA LYS A 74 -8.37 6.53 -21.08
C LYS A 74 -8.48 7.62 -20.02
N THR A 75 -9.31 7.45 -18.99
CA THR A 75 -9.62 8.52 -18.03
C THR A 75 -9.51 8.03 -16.61
N SER A 76 -9.07 8.92 -15.72
CA SER A 76 -9.14 8.69 -14.26
C SER A 76 -10.26 9.54 -13.69
N VAL A 77 -11.16 8.93 -12.96
CA VAL A 77 -12.26 9.65 -12.28
C VAL A 77 -11.72 10.57 -11.18
N MET A 78 -10.53 10.30 -10.63
CA MET A 78 -9.83 11.17 -9.67
C MET A 78 -9.62 12.59 -10.22
N LYS A 79 -9.35 12.71 -11.53
CA LYS A 79 -9.17 14.02 -12.21
C LYS A 79 -10.45 14.81 -12.37
N SER A 80 -11.60 14.26 -11.99
CA SER A 80 -12.90 14.91 -12.04
C SER A 80 -13.52 15.00 -10.63
N PRO A 81 -13.21 16.03 -9.82
CA PRO A 81 -13.66 16.15 -8.43
C PRO A 81 -15.18 16.04 -8.27
N VAL A 82 -15.96 16.57 -9.23
CA VAL A 82 -17.42 16.47 -9.22
C VAL A 82 -17.92 15.02 -9.27
N LYS A 83 -17.20 14.14 -9.96
CA LYS A 83 -17.55 12.72 -10.06
C LYS A 83 -16.96 11.93 -8.90
N SER A 84 -15.69 12.15 -8.57
CA SER A 84 -14.99 11.35 -7.56
C SER A 84 -15.49 11.59 -6.14
N ARG A 85 -16.02 12.78 -5.81
CA ARG A 85 -16.55 13.10 -4.47
C ARG A 85 -17.75 12.25 -4.04
N ASN A 86 -18.44 11.61 -4.98
CA ASN A 86 -19.62 10.78 -4.72
C ASN A 86 -19.28 9.27 -4.66
N LEU A 87 -18.01 8.90 -4.80
CA LEU A 87 -17.61 7.50 -4.73
C LEU A 87 -17.74 6.98 -3.30
N PRO A 88 -18.20 5.74 -3.12
CA PRO A 88 -18.03 5.05 -1.84
C PRO A 88 -16.53 4.92 -1.55
N SER A 89 -16.17 4.74 -0.29
CA SER A 89 -14.77 4.46 0.05
C SER A 89 -14.65 3.64 1.33
N LEU A 90 -13.50 3.00 1.48
CA LEU A 90 -13.10 2.35 2.71
C LEU A 90 -13.13 3.34 3.88
N ALA A 91 -12.52 4.53 3.69
CA ALA A 91 -12.46 5.55 4.74
C ALA A 91 -13.85 6.06 5.14
N SER A 92 -14.76 6.32 4.18
CA SER A 92 -16.12 6.76 4.53
C SER A 92 -16.92 5.68 5.27
N SER A 93 -16.71 4.41 4.91
CA SER A 93 -17.36 3.28 5.59
C SER A 93 -16.82 3.08 7.01
N LEU A 94 -15.50 3.17 7.18
CA LEU A 94 -14.85 3.11 8.49
C LEU A 94 -15.19 4.31 9.35
N GLY A 95 -15.26 5.53 8.78
CA GLY A 95 -15.68 6.75 9.49
C GLY A 95 -17.10 6.62 10.07
N LYS A 96 -18.05 6.05 9.32
CA LYS A 96 -19.40 5.73 9.82
C LYS A 96 -19.36 4.72 10.97
N ALA A 97 -18.36 3.85 11.01
CA ALA A 97 -18.12 2.92 12.10
C ALA A 97 -17.31 3.52 13.25
N GLY A 98 -17.01 4.83 13.22
CA GLY A 98 -16.33 5.57 14.27
C GLY A 98 -14.79 5.51 14.19
N TYR A 99 -14.21 5.21 13.04
CA TYR A 99 -12.76 5.26 12.82
C TYR A 99 -12.30 6.68 12.48
N HIS A 100 -11.14 7.07 12.99
CA HIS A 100 -10.40 8.24 12.53
C HIS A 100 -9.50 7.84 11.35
N ASN A 101 -9.70 8.50 10.20
CA ASN A 101 -9.01 8.14 8.96
C ASN A 101 -7.88 9.12 8.65
N THR A 102 -6.65 8.60 8.56
CA THR A 102 -5.45 9.35 8.15
C THR A 102 -4.90 8.76 6.86
N PHE A 103 -4.43 9.62 5.95
CA PHE A 103 -3.68 9.21 4.76
C PHE A 103 -2.27 9.77 4.82
N LEU A 104 -1.27 8.92 4.57
CA LEU A 104 0.15 9.26 4.53
C LEU A 104 0.69 8.99 3.13
N TYR A 105 1.41 9.95 2.57
CA TYR A 105 2.10 9.83 1.29
C TYR A 105 3.36 10.69 1.26
N GLY A 106 4.49 10.15 0.82
CA GLY A 106 5.75 10.90 0.73
C GLY A 106 5.81 11.90 -0.42
N GLY A 107 4.88 11.88 -1.37
CA GLY A 107 4.88 12.73 -2.55
C GLY A 107 3.86 13.87 -2.53
N ASP A 108 3.77 14.60 -3.65
CA ASP A 108 2.80 15.70 -3.81
C ASP A 108 1.36 15.15 -3.90
N ILE A 109 0.62 15.39 -2.83
CA ILE A 109 -0.78 14.94 -2.71
C ILE A 109 -1.75 15.70 -3.65
N ASN A 110 -1.33 16.79 -4.27
CA ASN A 110 -2.14 17.51 -5.26
C ASN A 110 -2.09 16.85 -6.64
N PHE A 111 -1.11 15.95 -6.84
CA PHE A 111 -0.99 15.21 -8.10
C PHE A 111 -2.31 14.53 -8.46
N THR A 112 -2.80 14.77 -9.67
CA THR A 112 -4.05 14.21 -10.23
C THR A 112 -5.33 14.46 -9.41
N ASN A 113 -5.36 15.51 -8.57
CA ASN A 113 -6.45 15.83 -7.63
C ASN A 113 -6.64 14.81 -6.50
N MET A 114 -5.60 14.07 -6.12
CA MET A 114 -5.65 13.08 -5.05
C MET A 114 -6.14 13.69 -3.73
N LYS A 115 -5.65 14.87 -3.36
CA LYS A 115 -6.08 15.58 -2.14
C LYS A 115 -7.61 15.79 -2.09
N SER A 116 -8.19 16.25 -3.19
CA SER A 116 -9.65 16.47 -3.28
C SER A 116 -10.43 15.16 -3.14
N TYR A 117 -9.97 14.09 -3.80
CA TYR A 117 -10.56 12.77 -3.71
C TYR A 117 -10.52 12.24 -2.26
N LEU A 118 -9.37 12.29 -1.60
CA LEU A 118 -9.19 11.76 -0.25
C LEU A 118 -10.09 12.47 0.78
N TYR A 119 -10.12 13.80 0.78
CA TYR A 119 -11.01 14.55 1.67
C TYR A 119 -12.49 14.23 1.41
N SER A 120 -12.89 14.21 0.14
CA SER A 120 -14.29 13.96 -0.21
C SER A 120 -14.76 12.53 0.07
N THR A 121 -13.82 11.61 0.22
CA THR A 121 -14.10 10.18 0.48
C THR A 121 -13.84 9.75 1.93
N GLY A 122 -13.63 10.71 2.85
CA GLY A 122 -13.72 10.45 4.29
C GLY A 122 -12.40 10.39 5.05
N TYR A 123 -11.29 10.84 4.47
CA TYR A 123 -10.05 11.05 5.23
C TYR A 123 -10.13 12.36 6.00
N ASN A 124 -9.83 12.31 7.30
CA ASN A 124 -9.86 13.46 8.21
C ASN A 124 -8.51 14.20 8.23
N LYS A 125 -7.42 13.45 8.10
CA LYS A 125 -6.05 13.96 8.14
C LYS A 125 -5.26 13.45 6.94
N LEU A 126 -4.55 14.36 6.28
CA LEU A 126 -3.62 14.04 5.18
C LEU A 126 -2.23 14.51 5.59
N ILE A 127 -1.25 13.64 5.45
CA ILE A 127 0.17 13.92 5.67
C ILE A 127 0.88 13.63 4.35
N ALA A 128 1.59 14.63 3.81
CA ALA A 128 2.20 14.57 2.50
C ALA A 128 3.62 15.16 2.50
N ASP A 129 4.25 15.28 1.35
CA ASP A 129 5.61 15.81 1.17
C ASP A 129 5.86 17.08 1.99
N LYS A 130 4.92 18.03 1.99
CA LYS A 130 5.02 19.33 2.68
C LYS A 130 5.04 19.25 4.21
N ASP A 131 4.66 18.13 4.77
CA ASP A 131 4.71 17.88 6.23
C ASP A 131 6.08 17.37 6.69
N PHE A 132 7.00 17.13 5.76
CA PHE A 132 8.38 16.71 6.00
C PHE A 132 9.34 17.88 5.84
N THR A 133 10.53 17.79 6.42
CA THR A 133 11.60 18.81 6.24
C THR A 133 12.04 18.91 4.78
N LEU A 134 12.55 20.07 4.36
CA LEU A 134 13.06 20.25 3.00
C LEU A 134 14.11 19.19 2.63
N GLN A 135 15.01 18.86 3.55
CA GLN A 135 16.02 17.82 3.34
C GLN A 135 15.37 16.44 3.09
N GLN A 136 14.28 16.11 3.78
CA GLN A 136 13.56 14.86 3.58
C GLN A 136 12.79 14.83 2.25
N GLN A 137 12.23 15.97 1.82
CA GLN A 137 11.52 16.08 0.53
C GLN A 137 12.43 15.83 -0.68
N GLU A 138 13.72 16.08 -0.56
CA GLU A 138 14.73 15.93 -1.63
C GLU A 138 15.34 14.52 -1.68
N THR A 139 14.89 13.57 -0.87
CA THR A 139 15.47 12.22 -0.82
C THR A 139 15.07 11.34 -2.01
N HIS A 140 14.01 11.70 -2.72
CA HIS A 140 13.58 11.05 -3.96
C HIS A 140 13.03 12.10 -4.94
N LEU A 141 13.09 11.86 -6.25
CA LEU A 141 12.57 12.77 -7.27
C LEU A 141 11.09 13.15 -7.06
N TRP A 142 10.30 12.25 -6.52
CA TRP A 142 8.87 12.41 -6.29
C TRP A 142 8.53 12.80 -4.84
N GLY A 143 9.54 12.99 -3.98
CA GLY A 143 9.35 13.39 -2.58
C GLY A 143 10.18 12.59 -1.58
N VAL A 144 9.56 12.06 -0.55
CA VAL A 144 10.20 11.43 0.61
C VAL A 144 10.31 9.92 0.44
N THR A 145 11.50 9.38 0.63
CA THR A 145 11.77 7.93 0.53
C THR A 145 11.06 7.08 1.59
N ASP A 146 10.82 5.81 1.27
CA ASP A 146 10.00 4.90 2.08
C ASP A 146 10.52 4.69 3.50
N HIS A 147 11.84 4.65 3.75
CA HIS A 147 12.33 4.47 5.12
C HIS A 147 11.89 5.62 6.05
N ILE A 148 11.88 6.86 5.55
CA ILE A 148 11.44 8.05 6.32
C ILE A 148 9.92 8.01 6.53
N THR A 149 9.17 7.69 5.48
CA THR A 149 7.70 7.65 5.58
C THR A 149 7.20 6.46 6.41
N PHE A 150 7.88 5.31 6.40
CA PHE A 150 7.60 4.20 7.33
C PHE A 150 7.93 4.55 8.78
N ASP A 151 9.00 5.31 9.05
CA ASP A 151 9.28 5.82 10.38
C ASP A 151 8.19 6.79 10.86
N SER A 152 7.71 7.65 9.96
CA SER A 152 6.56 8.52 10.23
C SER A 152 5.29 7.73 10.49
N LEU A 153 5.01 6.68 9.68
CA LEU A 153 3.88 5.78 9.90
C LEU A 153 3.94 5.14 11.29
N TYR A 154 5.11 4.63 11.68
CA TYR A 154 5.29 4.05 13.00
C TYR A 154 5.05 5.08 14.11
N THR A 155 5.56 6.29 13.96
CA THR A 155 5.34 7.40 14.91
C THR A 155 3.86 7.77 15.02
N ILE A 156 3.14 7.83 13.91
CA ILE A 156 1.69 8.10 13.88
C ILE A 156 0.95 7.00 14.66
N VAL A 157 1.28 5.73 14.40
CA VAL A 157 0.67 4.58 15.07
C VAL A 157 0.89 4.64 16.59
N GLN A 158 2.11 4.93 17.05
CA GLN A 158 2.43 5.01 18.48
C GLN A 158 1.74 6.19 19.18
N ASN A 159 1.50 7.28 18.47
CA ASN A 159 0.87 8.49 19.00
C ASN A 159 -0.66 8.54 18.79
N SER A 160 -1.25 7.52 18.21
CA SER A 160 -2.71 7.44 17.98
C SER A 160 -3.43 7.11 19.28
N ALA A 161 -3.83 8.15 20.02
CA ALA A 161 -4.50 8.03 21.32
C ALA A 161 -5.95 7.52 21.21
N GLU A 162 -6.60 7.73 20.06
CA GLU A 162 -8.02 7.38 19.83
C GLU A 162 -8.11 6.11 19.00
N SER A 163 -8.76 5.08 19.54
CA SER A 163 -9.04 3.81 18.87
C SER A 163 -10.56 3.64 18.71
N PRO A 164 -11.04 3.11 17.58
CA PRO A 164 -10.26 2.56 16.46
C PRO A 164 -9.81 3.65 15.47
N TRP A 165 -8.63 3.48 14.92
CA TRP A 165 -8.08 4.33 13.86
C TRP A 165 -7.79 3.53 12.59
N HIS A 166 -7.81 4.23 11.46
CA HIS A 166 -7.42 3.72 10.15
C HIS A 166 -6.38 4.64 9.53
N ILE A 167 -5.26 4.08 9.13
CA ILE A 167 -4.20 4.81 8.45
C ILE A 167 -3.97 4.13 7.10
N THR A 168 -4.11 4.89 6.01
CA THR A 168 -3.68 4.45 4.69
C THR A 168 -2.32 5.08 4.38
N TYR A 169 -1.37 4.28 3.95
CA TYR A 169 -0.06 4.72 3.50
C TYR A 169 0.19 4.25 2.06
N LEU A 170 0.61 5.17 1.19
CA LEU A 170 1.04 4.88 -0.18
C LEU A 170 2.57 4.95 -0.22
N THR A 171 3.24 3.85 -0.62
CA THR A 171 4.69 3.83 -0.82
C THR A 171 5.09 4.61 -2.08
N LEU A 172 6.36 5.00 -2.18
CA LEU A 172 6.84 5.87 -3.24
C LEU A 172 8.12 5.37 -3.92
N SER A 173 9.03 4.78 -3.17
CA SER A 173 10.42 4.59 -3.60
C SER A 173 10.61 3.59 -4.75
N SER A 174 9.63 2.71 -4.97
CA SER A 174 9.60 1.79 -6.12
C SER A 174 9.16 2.45 -7.45
N HIS A 175 8.84 3.76 -7.43
CA HIS A 175 8.54 4.55 -8.62
C HIS A 175 9.80 4.95 -9.40
N GLN A 176 9.67 5.10 -10.74
CA GLN A 176 10.74 5.63 -11.58
C GLN A 176 11.21 7.01 -11.05
N PRO A 177 12.51 7.34 -10.98
CA PRO A 177 13.65 6.69 -11.63
C PRO A 177 14.31 5.51 -10.87
N TRP A 178 13.67 4.95 -9.85
CA TRP A 178 14.14 3.81 -9.04
C TRP A 178 15.46 4.08 -8.28
N THR A 179 15.71 5.34 -7.97
CA THR A 179 16.87 5.75 -7.18
C THR A 179 16.55 5.64 -5.70
N VAL A 180 17.25 4.79 -5.00
CA VAL A 180 17.04 4.53 -3.56
C VAL A 180 18.38 4.47 -2.82
N PRO A 181 18.44 4.82 -1.52
CA PRO A 181 19.66 4.71 -0.70
C PRO A 181 19.92 3.25 -0.27
N TYR A 182 19.99 2.33 -1.23
CA TYR A 182 20.08 0.89 -1.02
C TYR A 182 20.79 0.24 -2.21
N ASN A 183 21.56 -0.81 -1.95
CA ASN A 183 22.36 -1.45 -3.00
C ASN A 183 22.49 -2.97 -2.79
N ARG A 184 21.37 -3.66 -2.61
CA ARG A 184 21.35 -5.12 -2.49
C ARG A 184 21.38 -5.82 -3.85
N ILE A 185 20.82 -5.17 -4.88
CA ILE A 185 20.74 -5.70 -6.25
C ILE A 185 21.34 -4.63 -7.20
N PRO A 186 22.68 -4.49 -7.25
CA PRO A 186 23.34 -3.37 -7.91
C PRO A 186 23.15 -3.33 -9.43
N ASP A 187 22.95 -4.49 -10.04
CA ASP A 187 22.86 -4.61 -11.52
C ASP A 187 21.42 -4.44 -12.04
N ASP A 188 20.45 -4.24 -11.15
CA ASP A 188 19.03 -4.07 -11.51
C ASP A 188 18.38 -3.01 -10.60
N ALA A 189 18.39 -1.77 -11.05
CA ALA A 189 17.84 -0.63 -10.28
C ALA A 189 16.36 -0.80 -9.94
N ILE A 190 15.57 -1.44 -10.83
CA ILE A 190 14.16 -1.69 -10.58
C ILE A 190 14.01 -2.71 -9.45
N ALA A 191 14.62 -3.90 -9.58
CA ALA A 191 14.60 -4.90 -8.52
C ALA A 191 15.14 -4.34 -7.20
N ASN A 192 16.21 -3.55 -7.26
CA ASN A 192 16.80 -2.94 -6.08
C ASN A 192 15.85 -1.96 -5.36
N SER A 193 15.05 -1.19 -6.09
CA SER A 193 14.05 -0.30 -5.49
C SER A 193 12.92 -1.05 -4.78
N PHE A 194 12.46 -2.17 -5.35
CA PHE A 194 11.49 -3.05 -4.69
C PHE A 194 12.10 -3.76 -3.48
N ALA A 195 13.35 -4.19 -3.58
CA ALA A 195 14.08 -4.77 -2.45
C ALA A 195 14.29 -3.77 -1.30
N TYR A 196 14.44 -2.49 -1.63
CA TYR A 196 14.49 -1.43 -0.65
C TYR A 196 13.13 -1.24 0.06
N THR A 197 12.04 -1.11 -0.68
CA THR A 197 10.68 -1.02 -0.10
C THR A 197 10.39 -2.26 0.76
N ASP A 198 10.77 -3.46 0.32
CA ASP A 198 10.66 -4.70 1.10
C ASP A 198 11.43 -4.64 2.43
N SER A 199 12.65 -4.08 2.40
CA SER A 199 13.44 -3.87 3.61
C SER A 199 12.75 -2.91 4.60
N CYS A 200 12.14 -1.84 4.10
CA CYS A 200 11.36 -0.89 4.90
C CYS A 200 10.11 -1.57 5.51
N ILE A 201 9.41 -2.39 4.74
CA ILE A 201 8.26 -3.19 5.20
C ILE A 201 8.69 -4.14 6.31
N GLY A 202 9.78 -4.89 6.12
CA GLY A 202 10.30 -5.83 7.11
C GLY A 202 10.65 -5.15 8.43
N ASN A 203 11.32 -4.00 8.37
CA ASN A 203 11.65 -3.19 9.54
C ASN A 203 10.38 -2.70 10.26
N PHE A 204 9.45 -2.12 9.52
CA PHE A 204 8.19 -1.61 10.07
C PHE A 204 7.38 -2.71 10.77
N ILE A 205 7.14 -3.85 10.10
CA ILE A 205 6.40 -4.98 10.68
C ILE A 205 7.14 -5.55 11.90
N GLY A 206 8.47 -5.66 11.83
CA GLY A 206 9.29 -6.14 12.96
C GLY A 206 9.19 -5.24 14.20
N ARG A 207 9.10 -3.92 14.02
CA ARG A 207 8.87 -2.94 15.09
C ARG A 207 7.43 -3.00 15.59
N LEU A 208 6.46 -3.07 14.68
CA LEU A 208 5.03 -3.12 15.01
C LEU A 208 4.70 -4.36 15.84
N LYS A 209 5.29 -5.52 15.52
CA LYS A 209 5.13 -6.77 16.31
C LYS A 209 5.58 -6.65 17.76
N LYS A 210 6.47 -5.70 18.06
CA LYS A 210 6.99 -5.45 19.43
C LYS A 210 6.22 -4.35 20.16
N SER A 211 5.23 -3.76 19.53
CA SER A 211 4.44 -2.66 20.11
C SER A 211 3.15 -3.16 20.74
N ASP A 212 2.64 -2.39 21.71
CA ASP A 212 1.40 -2.69 22.45
C ASP A 212 0.14 -2.69 21.56
N VAL A 213 0.21 -2.12 20.36
CA VAL A 213 -0.93 -2.04 19.43
C VAL A 213 -1.03 -3.25 18.51
N TRP A 214 0.01 -4.08 18.41
CA TRP A 214 0.08 -5.20 17.45
C TRP A 214 -1.12 -6.13 17.52
N ASP A 215 -1.47 -6.61 18.71
CA ASP A 215 -2.51 -7.63 18.90
C ASP A 215 -3.90 -7.17 18.46
N ASN A 216 -4.13 -5.86 18.44
CA ASN A 216 -5.39 -5.26 17.95
C ASN A 216 -5.24 -4.53 16.61
N THR A 217 -4.24 -4.86 15.81
CA THR A 217 -4.00 -4.22 14.53
C THR A 217 -4.14 -5.20 13.37
N LEU A 218 -4.95 -4.82 12.38
CA LEU A 218 -5.02 -5.42 11.04
C LEU A 218 -4.14 -4.60 10.10
N VAL A 219 -3.20 -5.25 9.43
CA VAL A 219 -2.40 -4.66 8.36
C VAL A 219 -2.84 -5.24 7.02
N ILE A 220 -3.20 -4.37 6.10
CA ILE A 220 -3.64 -4.70 4.74
C ILE A 220 -2.55 -4.23 3.78
N PHE A 221 -1.99 -5.14 2.98
CA PHE A 221 -1.13 -4.81 1.86
C PHE A 221 -1.88 -5.06 0.56
N ILE A 222 -1.90 -4.07 -0.33
CA ILE A 222 -2.43 -4.19 -1.68
C ILE A 222 -1.60 -3.32 -2.61
N ALA A 223 -1.28 -3.80 -3.82
CA ALA A 223 -0.66 -2.92 -4.81
C ALA A 223 -1.72 -2.14 -5.60
N ASP A 224 -1.38 -0.93 -6.02
CA ASP A 224 -2.23 -0.10 -6.87
C ASP A 224 -2.24 -0.57 -8.33
N HIS A 225 -1.09 -1.04 -8.84
CA HIS A 225 -0.92 -1.60 -10.17
C HIS A 225 0.38 -2.43 -10.26
N THR A 226 0.68 -2.94 -11.45
CA THR A 226 1.91 -3.66 -11.76
C THR A 226 2.81 -2.84 -12.67
N LEU A 227 4.08 -3.25 -12.79
CA LEU A 227 4.98 -2.82 -13.87
C LEU A 227 4.87 -3.81 -15.03
N ALA A 228 4.08 -3.48 -16.04
CA ALA A 228 3.75 -4.40 -17.16
C ALA A 228 4.94 -4.86 -18.02
N ARG A 229 6.11 -4.22 -17.86
CA ARG A 229 7.33 -4.51 -18.63
C ARG A 229 8.47 -5.07 -17.78
N TYR A 230 8.22 -5.30 -16.53
CA TYR A 230 9.23 -5.79 -15.59
C TYR A 230 8.65 -6.92 -14.72
N PRO A 231 9.41 -7.99 -14.39
CA PRO A 231 10.81 -8.28 -14.77
C PRO A 231 11.01 -8.64 -16.24
N GLU A 232 9.95 -8.85 -16.96
CA GLU A 232 9.92 -9.12 -18.39
C GLU A 232 8.64 -8.53 -18.99
N ARG A 233 8.67 -8.22 -20.29
CA ARG A 233 7.46 -7.77 -20.98
C ARG A 233 6.47 -8.92 -21.07
N ARG A 234 5.25 -8.69 -20.57
CA ARG A 234 4.15 -9.65 -20.61
C ARG A 234 3.08 -9.21 -21.58
N GLU A 235 2.58 -10.15 -22.36
CA GLU A 235 1.50 -9.89 -23.30
C GLU A 235 0.14 -9.72 -22.57
N GLY A 236 -0.88 -9.26 -23.29
CA GLY A 236 -2.15 -8.86 -22.69
C GLY A 236 -2.94 -10.00 -22.04
N ASP A 237 -2.72 -11.23 -22.49
CA ASP A 237 -3.35 -12.46 -22.02
C ASP A 237 -2.54 -13.21 -20.94
N ASP A 238 -1.32 -12.76 -20.62
CA ASP A 238 -0.53 -13.35 -19.53
C ASP A 238 -1.19 -13.05 -18.18
N ALA A 239 -1.56 -14.12 -17.48
CA ALA A 239 -2.22 -14.04 -16.17
C ALA A 239 -1.39 -13.26 -15.11
N MET A 240 -0.06 -13.30 -15.20
CA MET A 240 0.84 -12.58 -14.29
C MET A 240 0.93 -11.09 -14.59
N ARG A 241 0.50 -10.63 -15.76
CA ARG A 241 0.67 -9.24 -16.21
C ARG A 241 0.08 -8.23 -15.23
N ASN A 242 -1.10 -8.51 -14.70
CA ASN A 242 -1.82 -7.61 -13.81
C ASN A 242 -1.94 -8.18 -12.40
N LYS A 243 -1.27 -9.30 -12.10
CA LYS A 243 -1.35 -9.96 -10.81
C LYS A 243 -0.62 -9.16 -9.75
N ILE A 244 -1.32 -8.83 -8.67
CA ILE A 244 -0.82 -8.03 -7.54
C ILE A 244 -0.95 -8.78 -6.22
N PRO A 245 -0.12 -8.47 -5.20
CA PRO A 245 -0.33 -8.96 -3.85
C PRO A 245 -1.57 -8.30 -3.23
N PHE A 246 -2.37 -9.12 -2.53
CA PHE A 246 -3.36 -8.65 -1.58
C PHE A 246 -3.28 -9.52 -0.33
N LEU A 247 -2.77 -8.95 0.76
CA LEU A 247 -2.43 -9.66 1.99
C LEU A 247 -3.05 -8.97 3.19
N LEU A 248 -3.67 -9.76 4.07
CA LEU A 248 -4.09 -9.35 5.41
C LEU A 248 -3.17 -9.98 6.43
N THR A 249 -2.57 -9.18 7.31
CA THR A 249 -1.71 -9.65 8.40
C THR A 249 -1.94 -8.82 9.66
N GLY A 250 -1.18 -9.05 10.70
CA GLY A 250 -1.31 -8.35 11.99
C GLY A 250 -1.83 -9.25 13.09
N GLY A 251 -1.67 -8.82 14.34
CA GLY A 251 -2.09 -9.60 15.51
C GLY A 251 -3.61 -9.82 15.57
N ALA A 252 -4.39 -8.99 14.85
CA ALA A 252 -5.84 -9.17 14.74
C ALA A 252 -6.25 -10.36 13.85
N ILE A 253 -5.33 -10.95 13.06
CA ILE A 253 -5.59 -12.14 12.23
C ILE A 253 -5.60 -13.40 13.12
N ARG A 254 -6.54 -14.30 12.89
CA ARG A 254 -6.66 -15.56 13.66
C ARG A 254 -5.64 -16.60 13.22
N GLU A 255 -5.54 -16.83 11.91
CA GLU A 255 -4.67 -17.84 11.31
C GLU A 255 -4.29 -17.46 9.89
N ALA A 256 -3.11 -17.89 9.48
CA ALA A 256 -2.64 -17.73 8.12
C ALA A 256 -3.37 -18.71 7.18
N ARG A 257 -3.71 -18.23 5.96
CA ARG A 257 -4.29 -19.07 4.92
C ARG A 257 -4.13 -18.45 3.53
N ASP A 258 -4.18 -19.26 2.51
CA ASP A 258 -4.34 -18.81 1.13
C ASP A 258 -5.82 -18.84 0.72
N ILE A 259 -6.28 -17.77 0.10
CA ILE A 259 -7.61 -17.64 -0.50
C ILE A 259 -7.40 -17.37 -2.01
N PRO A 260 -7.46 -18.42 -2.86
CA PRO A 260 -7.11 -18.29 -4.28
C PRO A 260 -8.22 -17.62 -5.12
N ILE A 261 -9.31 -17.19 -4.49
CA ILE A 261 -10.48 -16.58 -5.14
C ILE A 261 -10.66 -15.17 -4.60
N LEU A 262 -10.90 -14.23 -5.50
CA LEU A 262 -11.45 -12.91 -5.22
C LEU A 262 -12.81 -12.79 -5.88
#